data_2afb59e56304801e2c3d24eea612c602
#
_entry.id   2afb59e56304801e2c3d24eea612c602
#
_cell.length_a   1.000
_cell.length_b   1.000
_cell.length_c   1.000
_cell.angle_alpha   90.00
_cell.angle_beta   90.00
_cell.angle_gamma   90.00
#
_symmetry.space_group_name_H-M   'P 1'
#
loop_
_entity.id
_entity.type
_entity.pdbx_description
1 polymer ?
#
loop_
_entity_poly.entity_id
_entity_poly.type
_entity_poly.pdbx_seq_one_letter_code
_entity_poly.pdbx_strand_id
1 'polypeptide(L)' 'MLEHQKFLLANISAVKPLFKKELQKSIGWLRPEEMTELHRWIMENYWDTHKDVISEVFILA' A
#
# COMPACT_ATOMS: atom_id res chain seq x y z
N MET A 1 -3.96 -10.07 -9.41
CA MET A 1 -2.91 -9.05 -9.18
C MET A 1 -3.08 -8.32 -7.85
N LEU A 2 -4.26 -7.76 -7.61
CA LEU A 2 -4.53 -7.05 -6.36
C LEU A 2 -4.36 -7.92 -5.11
N GLU A 3 -4.92 -9.13 -5.13
CA GLU A 3 -4.82 -10.03 -3.98
C GLU A 3 -3.38 -10.44 -3.71
N HIS A 4 -2.60 -10.61 -4.76
CA HIS A 4 -1.18 -10.92 -4.62
C HIS A 4 -0.45 -9.75 -3.94
N GLN A 5 -0.76 -8.51 -4.33
CA GLN A 5 -0.14 -7.34 -3.75
C GLN A 5 -0.53 -7.16 -2.29
N LYS A 6 -1.77 -7.44 -1.93
CA LYS A 6 -2.21 -7.41 -0.53
C LYS A 6 -1.41 -8.41 0.30
N PHE A 7 -1.26 -9.62 -0.21
CA PHE A 7 -0.51 -10.67 0.47
C PHE A 7 0.95 -10.26 0.67
N LEU A 8 1.57 -9.74 -0.37
CA LEU A 8 2.96 -9.30 -0.33
C LEU A 8 3.14 -8.17 0.69
N LEU A 9 2.28 -7.16 0.62
CA LEU A 9 2.35 -6.02 1.53
C LEU A 9 2.17 -6.45 2.98
N ALA A 10 1.26 -7.38 3.23
CA ALA A 10 1.05 -7.90 4.58
C ALA A 10 2.30 -8.59 5.11
N ASN A 11 2.99 -9.34 4.26
CA ASN A 11 4.19 -10.05 4.66
C ASN A 11 5.36 -9.13 4.99
N ILE A 12 5.47 -8.00 4.32
CA ILE A 12 6.59 -7.07 4.53
C ILE A 12 6.20 -5.87 5.38
N SER A 13 5.00 -5.86 5.94
CA SER A 13 4.50 -4.69 6.69
C SER A 13 5.36 -4.32 7.90
N ALA A 14 6.05 -5.29 8.48
CA ALA A 14 6.92 -5.03 9.62
C ALA A 14 8.17 -4.25 9.24
N VAL A 15 8.51 -4.19 7.95
CA VAL A 15 9.68 -3.47 7.46
C VAL A 15 9.18 -2.30 6.62
N LYS A 16 9.05 -1.13 7.25
CA LYS A 16 8.48 0.04 6.59
C LYS A 16 9.13 0.44 5.27
N PRO A 17 10.46 0.46 5.14
CA PRO A 17 11.08 0.80 3.86
C PRO A 17 10.66 -0.12 2.72
N LEU A 18 10.55 -1.42 2.99
CA LEU A 18 10.10 -2.37 1.99
C LEU A 18 8.62 -2.19 1.68
N PHE A 19 7.82 -1.96 2.71
CA PHE A 19 6.39 -1.71 2.56
C PHE A 19 6.15 -0.50 1.66
N LYS A 20 6.85 0.58 1.92
CA LYS A 20 6.75 1.80 1.13
C LYS A 20 7.13 1.55 -0.32
N LYS A 21 8.23 0.85 -0.55
CA LYS A 21 8.73 0.56 -1.89
C LYS A 21 7.73 -0.26 -2.69
N GLU A 22 7.19 -1.32 -2.09
CA GLU A 22 6.22 -2.16 -2.77
C GLU A 22 4.90 -1.46 -3.00
N LEU A 23 4.51 -0.59 -2.07
CA LEU A 23 3.30 0.20 -2.24
C LEU A 23 3.45 1.16 -3.41
N GLN A 24 4.59 1.81 -3.54
CA GLN A 24 4.87 2.70 -4.68
C GLN A 24 4.85 1.94 -6.00
N LYS A 25 5.37 0.74 -6.03
CA LYS A 25 5.32 -0.11 -7.22
C LYS A 25 3.89 -0.46 -7.58
N SER A 26 3.09 -0.79 -6.58
CA SER A 26 1.69 -1.14 -6.81
C SER A 26 0.92 0.01 -7.47
N ILE A 27 1.20 1.22 -7.04
CA ILE A 27 0.57 2.40 -7.62
C ILE A 27 0.85 2.52 -9.12
N GLY A 28 2.03 2.11 -9.55
CA GLY A 28 2.42 2.17 -10.94
C GLY A 28 1.80 1.09 -11.82
N TRP A 29 1.29 -0.01 -11.23
CA TRP A 29 0.81 -1.14 -12.02
C TRP A 29 -0.71 -1.31 -11.98
N LEU A 30 -1.33 -0.98 -10.86
CA LEU A 30 -2.73 -1.29 -10.65
C LEU A 30 -3.64 -0.34 -11.43
N ARG A 31 -4.80 -0.86 -11.82
CA ARG A 31 -5.81 -0.05 -12.46
C ARG A 31 -6.46 0.88 -11.43
N PRO A 32 -7.10 1.98 -11.87
CA PRO A 32 -7.72 2.92 -10.92
C PRO A 32 -8.67 2.27 -9.91
N GLU A 33 -9.50 1.32 -10.35
CA GLU A 33 -10.43 0.64 -9.46
C GLU A 33 -9.70 -0.24 -8.45
N GLU A 34 -8.60 -0.86 -8.86
CA GLU A 34 -7.77 -1.67 -7.96
C GLU A 34 -7.04 -0.79 -6.97
N MET A 35 -6.61 0.39 -7.41
CA MET A 35 -5.95 1.36 -6.55
C MET A 35 -6.88 1.82 -5.44
N THR A 36 -8.14 2.10 -5.77
CA THR A 36 -9.14 2.52 -4.80
C THR A 36 -9.34 1.45 -3.74
N GLU A 37 -9.42 0.18 -4.17
CA GLU A 37 -9.61 -0.92 -3.25
C GLU A 37 -8.39 -1.15 -2.38
N LEU A 38 -7.20 -1.06 -2.96
CA LEU A 38 -5.95 -1.20 -2.22
C LEU A 38 -5.82 -0.09 -1.18
N HIS A 39 -6.13 1.14 -1.56
CA HIS A 39 -6.09 2.28 -0.66
C HIS A 39 -7.00 2.06 0.54
N ARG A 40 -8.23 1.63 0.29
CA ARG A 40 -9.18 1.34 1.37
C ARG A 40 -8.64 0.27 2.30
N TRP A 41 -8.12 -0.82 1.75
CA TRP A 41 -7.59 -1.94 2.53
C TRP A 41 -6.44 -1.48 3.42
N ILE A 42 -5.53 -0.68 2.88
CA ILE A 42 -4.39 -0.17 3.62
C ILE A 42 -4.82 0.78 4.71
N MET A 43 -5.78 1.65 4.42
CA MET A 43 -6.32 2.57 5.42
C MET A 43 -6.98 1.83 6.58
N GLU A 44 -7.68 0.74 6.28
CA GLU A 44 -8.36 -0.04 7.32
C GLU A 44 -7.39 -0.86 8.17
N ASN A 45 -6.29 -1.33 7.59
CA ASN A 45 -5.41 -2.27 8.27
C ASN A 45 -4.11 -1.66 8.79
N TYR A 46 -3.60 -0.63 8.15
CA TYR A 46 -2.28 -0.10 8.45
C TYR A 46 -2.21 1.38 8.78
N TRP A 47 -3.33 2.08 8.77
CA TRP A 47 -3.30 3.52 9.01
C TRP A 47 -2.63 3.88 10.34
N ASP A 48 -2.98 3.17 11.41
CA ASP A 48 -2.45 3.50 12.74
C ASP A 48 -0.94 3.28 12.86
N THR A 49 -0.42 2.28 12.16
CA THR A 49 0.99 1.91 12.29
C THR A 49 1.87 2.48 11.19
N HIS A 50 1.30 2.70 10.00
CA HIS A 50 2.06 3.14 8.82
C HIS A 50 1.55 4.46 8.26
N LYS A 51 0.98 5.30 9.10
CA LYS A 51 0.41 6.57 8.69
C LYS A 51 1.39 7.44 7.91
N ASP A 52 2.62 7.51 8.37
CA ASP A 52 3.67 8.28 7.72
C ASP A 52 3.94 7.80 6.30
N VAL A 53 4.07 6.48 6.13
CA VAL A 53 4.32 5.87 4.83
C VAL A 53 3.12 6.06 3.90
N ILE A 54 1.93 5.79 4.41
CA ILE A 54 0.70 5.88 3.61
C ILE A 54 0.47 7.31 3.14
N SER A 55 0.63 8.28 4.03
CA SER A 55 0.48 9.69 3.68
C SER A 55 1.48 10.10 2.61
N GLU A 56 2.72 9.67 2.76
CA GLU A 56 3.77 10.01 1.82
C GLU A 56 3.51 9.44 0.42
N VAL A 57 3.08 8.18 0.37
CA VAL A 57 2.85 7.51 -0.92
C VAL A 57 1.60 8.01 -1.62
N PHE A 58 0.49 8.12 -0.91
CA PHE A 58 -0.79 8.46 -1.53
C PHE A 58 -1.03 9.96 -1.68
N ILE A 59 -0.48 10.77 -0.80
CA ILE A 59 -0.67 12.21 -0.90
C ILE A 59 0.28 12.82 -1.93
N LEU A 60 1.52 12.36 -1.96
CA LEU A 60 2.51 12.88 -2.90
C LEU A 60 2.40 12.28 -4.30
N ALA A 61 1.75 11.13 -4.42
CA ALA A 61 1.51 10.54 -5.72
C ALA A 61 0.29 11.17 -6.36
#